data_e4e3d5b5a35715b0e751a880b1a509da
#
_entry.id   e4e3d5b5a35715b0e751a880b1a509da
#
_cell.length_a   1.000
_cell.length_b   1.000
_cell.length_c   1.000
_cell.angle_alpha   90.00
_cell.angle_beta   90.00
_cell.angle_gamma   90.00
#
_symmetry.space_group_name_H-M   'P 1'
#
loop_
_entity.id
_entity.type
_entity.pdbx_description
1 polymer ?
#
loop_
_entity_poly.entity_id
_entity_poly.type
_entity_poly.pdbx_seq_one_letter_code
_entity_poly.pdbx_strand_id
1 'polypeptide(L)'
;VSGPLSGIRVLELGQLIAAPFATKLLAEFGAEVIKVEAPEGGDPLRTWRKMHGDTSLWWYLQSRNKKSIAVNLKTPDGLDIVKRLAASADVVVENFRPGGLEKLGLGWDVLSALNPNLTMVRISGYGQTGPYRDRPGFGAIGEAMGGLRYTTGSPDSPPARVGVSIGDTLASLHGVIGALMSILNVKVNGGAGQVVDVSLVESVFNVMESLVPEYDLLGEIRTRTGGALPGITPSNTYPTQDGGYVVIAGNSDPIFRRLMKAIGRPDLAEDPRMRSNDGRSQHAAMLDGVIGDWSKARSVDDALAALDAADVPAGRIYSVADIVADPHYQARDMILEAELPGGTQVKMPGIVPKLSGTPGAVRWQGPALGAHTDAVLADLGLDATAIQTLRDAGAVK
;
A
#
# COMPACT_ATOMS: atom_id res chain seq x y z
N VAL A 1 -4.40 23.27 -10.51
CA VAL A 1 -5.39 23.02 -9.43
C VAL A 1 -4.62 22.60 -8.19
N SER A 2 -4.81 23.30 -7.08
CA SER A 2 -4.24 22.92 -5.80
C SER A 2 -4.91 21.62 -5.31
N GLY A 3 -4.12 20.62 -4.90
CA GLY A 3 -4.67 19.39 -4.35
C GLY A 3 -5.33 19.61 -2.98
N PRO A 4 -6.11 18.65 -2.47
CA PRO A 4 -6.83 18.80 -1.20
C PRO A 4 -5.91 18.93 0.02
N LEU A 5 -4.64 18.54 -0.11
CA LEU A 5 -3.61 18.67 0.92
C LEU A 5 -2.63 19.82 0.66
N SER A 6 -2.99 20.77 -0.24
CA SER A 6 -2.16 21.95 -0.45
C SER A 6 -2.03 22.76 0.84
N GLY A 7 -0.79 23.16 1.16
CA GLY A 7 -0.48 23.85 2.41
C GLY A 7 -0.15 22.90 3.58
N ILE A 8 -0.28 21.58 3.40
CA ILE A 8 0.22 20.60 4.36
C ILE A 8 1.68 20.28 4.05
N ARG A 9 2.53 20.41 5.04
CA ARG A 9 3.97 20.06 4.96
C ARG A 9 4.25 18.77 5.70
N VAL A 10 4.92 17.84 5.03
CA VAL A 10 5.28 16.51 5.53
C VAL A 10 6.79 16.34 5.51
N LEU A 11 7.38 16.01 6.64
CA LEU A 11 8.78 15.62 6.76
C LEU A 11 8.88 14.09 6.80
N GLU A 12 9.50 13.50 5.80
CA GLU A 12 9.70 12.06 5.71
C GLU A 12 11.13 11.71 6.17
N LEU A 13 11.22 10.96 7.27
CA LEU A 13 12.48 10.40 7.78
C LEU A 13 12.60 8.90 7.48
N GLY A 14 11.52 8.30 6.98
CA GLY A 14 11.42 6.87 6.72
C GLY A 14 12.16 6.40 5.47
N GLN A 15 12.34 5.09 5.36
CA GLN A 15 13.07 4.43 4.27
C GLN A 15 12.28 3.26 3.69
N LEU A 16 12.66 2.82 2.49
CA LEU A 16 12.14 1.66 1.77
C LEU A 16 10.66 1.80 1.37
N ILE A 17 9.71 1.17 2.10
CA ILE A 17 8.35 0.99 1.61
C ILE A 17 7.32 1.71 2.46
N ALA A 18 7.17 1.36 3.73
CA ALA A 18 6.00 1.74 4.51
C ALA A 18 5.83 3.26 4.68
N ALA A 19 6.80 3.95 5.28
CA ALA A 19 6.74 5.42 5.40
C ALA A 19 6.78 6.11 4.02
N PRO A 20 7.67 5.71 3.06
CA PRO A 20 7.69 6.30 1.73
C PRO A 20 6.40 6.12 0.92
N PHE A 21 5.68 5.01 1.05
CA PHE A 21 4.39 4.83 0.37
C PHE A 21 3.31 5.72 0.98
N ALA A 22 3.27 5.86 2.31
CA ALA A 22 2.33 6.78 2.98
C ALA A 22 2.54 8.23 2.51
N THR A 23 3.77 8.70 2.51
CA THR A 23 4.09 10.08 2.10
C THR A 23 3.94 10.31 0.60
N LYS A 24 4.14 9.28 -0.25
CA LYS A 24 3.80 9.33 -1.67
C LYS A 24 2.32 9.64 -1.86
N LEU A 25 1.42 8.95 -1.16
CA LEU A 25 -0.02 9.22 -1.24
C LEU A 25 -0.35 10.66 -0.84
N LEU A 26 0.24 11.17 0.23
CA LEU A 26 0.05 12.57 0.64
C LEU A 26 0.56 13.55 -0.43
N ALA A 27 1.73 13.27 -1.02
CA ALA A 27 2.32 14.09 -2.07
C ALA A 27 1.48 14.13 -3.35
N GLU A 28 0.88 13.01 -3.74
CA GLU A 28 0.01 12.91 -4.92
C GLU A 28 -1.23 13.80 -4.81
N PHE A 29 -1.70 14.04 -3.59
CA PHE A 29 -2.85 14.90 -3.31
C PHE A 29 -2.46 16.31 -2.85
N GLY A 30 -1.22 16.73 -3.06
CA GLY A 30 -0.81 18.13 -2.97
C GLY A 30 -0.02 18.52 -1.73
N ALA A 31 0.25 17.62 -0.78
CA ALA A 31 1.13 17.91 0.32
C ALA A 31 2.57 18.17 -0.19
N GLU A 32 3.26 19.10 0.46
CA GLU A 32 4.69 19.29 0.28
C GLU A 32 5.42 18.22 1.11
N VAL A 33 6.07 17.27 0.44
CA VAL A 33 6.83 16.22 1.11
C VAL A 33 8.32 16.47 0.96
N ILE A 34 9.00 16.67 2.09
CA ILE A 34 10.46 16.78 2.17
C ILE A 34 10.99 15.45 2.72
N LYS A 35 11.71 14.71 1.87
CA LYS A 35 12.34 13.44 2.24
C LYS A 35 13.78 13.66 2.61
N VAL A 36 14.14 13.31 3.84
CA VAL A 36 15.50 13.30 4.35
C VAL A 36 16.16 11.98 4.01
N GLU A 37 17.31 12.06 3.36
CA GLU A 37 18.10 10.89 2.97
C GLU A 37 19.54 11.02 3.48
N ALA A 38 20.21 9.89 3.69
CA ALA A 38 21.64 9.88 3.99
C ALA A 38 22.44 10.46 2.81
N PRO A 39 23.48 11.27 3.03
CA PRO A 39 24.29 11.83 1.94
C PRO A 39 24.96 10.79 1.07
N GLU A 40 25.30 9.63 1.63
CA GLU A 40 25.85 8.49 0.93
C GLU A 40 24.78 7.43 0.69
N GLY A 41 24.53 7.10 -0.57
CA GLY A 41 23.61 6.07 -1.01
C GLY A 41 22.13 6.43 -0.97
N GLY A 42 21.71 7.38 -0.15
CA GLY A 42 20.32 7.78 0.03
C GLY A 42 19.45 6.68 0.65
N ASP A 43 18.19 6.65 0.26
CA ASP A 43 17.27 5.56 0.62
C ASP A 43 17.69 4.25 -0.06
N PRO A 44 17.79 3.13 0.65
CA PRO A 44 18.11 1.82 0.05
C PRO A 44 17.21 1.44 -1.13
N LEU A 45 15.97 1.95 -1.21
CA LEU A 45 15.07 1.71 -2.32
C LEU A 45 15.66 2.18 -3.67
N ARG A 46 16.59 3.13 -3.66
CA ARG A 46 17.25 3.61 -4.90
C ARG A 46 17.95 2.52 -5.68
N THR A 47 18.32 1.41 -5.03
CA THR A 47 19.07 0.30 -5.63
C THR A 47 18.29 -1.03 -5.62
N TRP A 48 16.98 -1.01 -5.32
CA TRP A 48 16.18 -2.23 -5.23
C TRP A 48 15.53 -2.62 -6.56
N ARG A 49 15.46 -3.93 -6.84
CA ARG A 49 14.78 -4.58 -7.99
C ARG A 49 15.36 -4.16 -9.34
N LYS A 50 14.54 -3.66 -10.26
CA LYS A 50 14.92 -3.33 -11.64
C LYS A 50 15.38 -1.88 -11.74
N MET A 51 16.53 -1.69 -12.38
CA MET A 51 17.20 -0.41 -12.48
C MET A 51 16.96 0.24 -13.83
N HIS A 52 16.99 1.59 -13.86
CA HIS A 52 17.21 2.42 -15.03
C HIS A 52 18.43 3.30 -14.74
N GLY A 53 19.55 3.05 -15.43
CA GLY A 53 20.84 3.60 -14.99
C GLY A 53 21.17 3.15 -13.56
N ASP A 54 21.52 4.07 -12.71
CA ASP A 54 21.91 3.83 -11.31
C ASP A 54 20.74 3.91 -10.33
N THR A 55 19.50 4.06 -10.83
CA THR A 55 18.33 4.28 -9.99
C THR A 55 17.24 3.25 -10.27
N SER A 56 16.64 2.74 -9.19
CA SER A 56 15.54 1.80 -9.27
C SER A 56 14.30 2.41 -9.93
N LEU A 57 13.63 1.65 -10.81
CA LEU A 57 12.30 2.01 -11.32
C LEU A 57 11.28 2.19 -10.20
N TRP A 58 11.43 1.46 -9.10
CA TRP A 58 10.56 1.61 -7.95
C TRP A 58 10.79 2.93 -7.19
N TRP A 59 12.03 3.44 -7.15
CA TRP A 59 12.32 4.75 -6.61
C TRP A 59 11.57 5.87 -7.33
N TYR A 60 11.60 5.86 -8.68
CA TYR A 60 10.91 6.87 -9.48
C TYR A 60 9.40 6.92 -9.18
N LEU A 61 8.77 5.74 -8.98
CA LEU A 61 7.38 5.64 -8.60
C LEU A 61 7.13 6.06 -7.15
N GLN A 62 7.92 5.54 -6.20
CA GLN A 62 7.70 5.69 -4.76
C GLN A 62 7.99 7.09 -4.25
N SER A 63 8.87 7.83 -4.93
CA SER A 63 9.30 9.16 -4.52
C SER A 63 8.81 10.28 -5.43
N ARG A 64 7.82 9.99 -6.27
CA ARG A 64 7.19 11.02 -7.11
C ARG A 64 6.57 12.12 -6.25
N ASN A 65 6.64 13.36 -6.71
CA ASN A 65 6.20 14.58 -6.02
C ASN A 65 6.93 14.92 -4.71
N LYS A 66 8.02 14.25 -4.36
CA LYS A 66 8.79 14.54 -3.16
C LYS A 66 10.00 15.41 -3.47
N LYS A 67 10.39 16.24 -2.50
CA LYS A 67 11.67 16.94 -2.48
C LYS A 67 12.69 16.06 -1.75
N SER A 68 13.79 15.69 -2.38
CA SER A 68 14.89 14.93 -1.76
C SER A 68 15.94 15.91 -1.21
N ILE A 69 16.28 15.77 0.06
CA ILE A 69 17.39 16.47 0.70
C ILE A 69 18.37 15.46 1.29
N ALA A 70 19.66 15.71 1.12
CA ALA A 70 20.71 14.83 1.63
C ALA A 70 21.29 15.41 2.93
N VAL A 71 20.91 14.81 4.07
CA VAL A 71 21.27 15.29 5.42
C VAL A 71 21.84 14.16 6.27
N ASN A 72 22.99 14.44 6.89
CA ASN A 72 23.68 13.48 7.75
C ASN A 72 23.16 13.55 9.20
N LEU A 73 22.29 12.63 9.56
CA LEU A 73 21.73 12.53 10.92
C LEU A 73 22.75 12.11 12.00
N LYS A 74 24.01 11.86 11.64
CA LYS A 74 25.08 11.58 12.59
C LYS A 74 25.84 12.83 13.05
N THR A 75 25.54 13.98 12.45
CA THR A 75 26.14 15.27 12.81
C THR A 75 25.17 16.14 13.59
N PRO A 76 25.65 16.97 14.54
CA PRO A 76 24.79 17.91 15.26
C PRO A 76 24.02 18.86 14.32
N ASP A 77 24.71 19.38 13.30
CA ASP A 77 24.10 20.29 12.32
C ASP A 77 23.00 19.64 11.50
N GLY A 78 23.18 18.35 11.09
CA GLY A 78 22.15 17.58 10.40
C GLY A 78 20.91 17.35 11.27
N LEU A 79 21.12 17.09 12.56
CA LEU A 79 20.01 16.97 13.52
C LEU A 79 19.28 18.30 13.73
N ASP A 80 20.00 19.42 13.77
CA ASP A 80 19.42 20.76 13.89
C ASP A 80 18.55 21.09 12.66
N ILE A 81 19.03 20.80 11.44
CA ILE A 81 18.26 20.96 10.21
C ILE A 81 16.93 20.21 10.31
N VAL A 82 16.94 18.94 10.74
CA VAL A 82 15.73 18.13 10.86
C VAL A 82 14.78 18.69 11.92
N LYS A 83 15.29 19.19 13.07
CA LYS A 83 14.47 19.85 14.09
C LYS A 83 13.81 21.12 13.56
N ARG A 84 14.53 21.94 12.81
CA ARG A 84 13.99 23.16 12.19
C ARG A 84 12.91 22.84 11.15
N LEU A 85 13.11 21.79 10.35
CA LEU A 85 12.08 21.32 9.40
C LEU A 85 10.84 20.79 10.15
N ALA A 86 11.02 20.00 11.20
CA ALA A 86 9.92 19.46 12.00
C ALA A 86 9.12 20.57 12.73
N ALA A 87 9.78 21.65 13.16
CA ALA A 87 9.12 22.79 13.79
C ALA A 87 8.11 23.49 12.86
N SER A 88 8.27 23.36 11.53
CA SER A 88 7.35 23.91 10.53
C SER A 88 6.52 22.86 9.78
N ALA A 89 6.64 21.59 10.13
CA ALA A 89 5.89 20.51 9.49
C ALA A 89 4.55 20.29 10.18
N ASP A 90 3.53 19.92 9.41
CA ASP A 90 2.26 19.41 9.96
C ASP A 90 2.39 17.93 10.35
N VAL A 91 3.21 17.18 9.60
CA VAL A 91 3.38 15.74 9.80
C VAL A 91 4.86 15.35 9.69
N VAL A 92 5.33 14.54 10.62
CA VAL A 92 6.57 13.76 10.49
C VAL A 92 6.18 12.29 10.29
N VAL A 93 6.77 11.62 9.29
CA VAL A 93 6.56 10.19 9.03
C VAL A 93 7.88 9.44 9.12
N GLU A 94 7.93 8.40 9.94
CA GLU A 94 9.14 7.61 10.16
C GLU A 94 8.83 6.10 10.24
N ASN A 95 9.83 5.26 10.00
CA ASN A 95 9.74 3.81 10.20
C ASN A 95 11.04 3.22 10.76
N PHE A 96 11.68 3.93 11.67
CA PHE A 96 12.78 3.40 12.46
C PHE A 96 12.29 2.37 13.48
N ARG A 97 13.21 1.59 14.01
CA ARG A 97 12.90 0.79 15.21
C ARG A 97 12.53 1.70 16.37
N PRO A 98 11.56 1.32 17.22
CA PRO A 98 11.24 2.07 18.42
C PRO A 98 12.50 2.46 19.22
N GLY A 99 12.58 3.70 19.68
CA GLY A 99 13.76 4.26 20.33
C GLY A 99 14.86 4.74 19.39
N GLY A 100 14.74 4.53 18.07
CA GLY A 100 15.75 4.94 17.08
C GLY A 100 15.84 6.47 16.95
N LEU A 101 14.72 7.15 16.81
CA LEU A 101 14.67 8.61 16.75
C LEU A 101 14.97 9.26 18.11
N GLU A 102 14.58 8.64 19.20
CA GLU A 102 14.89 9.11 20.56
C GLU A 102 16.41 9.18 20.78
N LYS A 103 17.16 8.17 20.34
CA LYS A 103 18.64 8.18 20.40
C LYS A 103 19.29 9.29 19.59
N LEU A 104 18.61 9.76 18.55
CA LEU A 104 19.05 10.90 17.73
C LEU A 104 18.58 12.25 18.30
N GLY A 105 17.81 12.26 19.39
CA GLY A 105 17.21 13.48 19.92
C GLY A 105 16.10 14.04 19.00
N LEU A 106 15.43 13.17 18.23
CA LEU A 106 14.33 13.47 17.32
C LEU A 106 13.04 12.72 17.75
N GLY A 107 12.96 12.25 18.99
CA GLY A 107 11.77 11.59 19.53
C GLY A 107 10.60 12.56 19.71
N TRP A 108 9.42 11.99 19.99
CA TRP A 108 8.18 12.74 20.14
C TRP A 108 8.29 13.91 21.12
N ASP A 109 8.87 13.68 22.32
CA ASP A 109 8.96 14.70 23.37
C ASP A 109 9.74 15.94 22.91
N VAL A 110 10.79 15.74 22.08
CA VAL A 110 11.58 16.83 21.53
C VAL A 110 10.83 17.56 20.42
N LEU A 111 10.27 16.82 19.46
CA LEU A 111 9.64 17.43 18.29
C LEU A 111 8.30 18.08 18.62
N SER A 112 7.51 17.51 19.52
CA SER A 112 6.25 18.10 19.99
C SER A 112 6.46 19.37 20.83
N ALA A 113 7.56 19.45 21.56
CA ALA A 113 7.95 20.69 22.25
C ALA A 113 8.29 21.83 21.28
N LEU A 114 8.84 21.52 20.10
CA LEU A 114 9.11 22.49 19.04
C LEU A 114 7.84 22.87 18.26
N ASN A 115 6.92 21.93 18.11
CA ASN A 115 5.66 22.11 17.39
C ASN A 115 4.53 21.32 18.07
N PRO A 116 3.73 21.95 18.95
CA PRO A 116 2.61 21.28 19.62
C PRO A 116 1.51 20.77 18.72
N ASN A 117 1.46 21.24 17.48
CA ASN A 117 0.49 20.83 16.47
C ASN A 117 1.01 19.70 15.57
N LEU A 118 2.22 19.20 15.80
CA LEU A 118 2.84 18.18 14.99
C LEU A 118 2.10 16.83 15.10
N THR A 119 1.80 16.23 13.97
CA THR A 119 1.42 14.82 13.89
C THR A 119 2.67 13.98 13.62
N MET A 120 2.93 12.96 14.43
CA MET A 120 4.07 12.06 14.22
C MET A 120 3.58 10.64 13.91
N VAL A 121 3.66 10.24 12.64
CA VAL A 121 3.30 8.88 12.20
C VAL A 121 4.52 7.97 12.34
N ARG A 122 4.39 6.94 13.16
CA ARG A 122 5.47 6.01 13.50
C ARG A 122 5.09 4.60 13.07
N ILE A 123 5.68 4.11 11.96
CA ILE A 123 5.39 2.78 11.42
C ILE A 123 6.49 1.83 11.85
N SER A 124 6.16 0.81 12.63
CA SER A 124 7.12 -0.17 13.12
C SER A 124 6.61 -1.59 13.02
N GLY A 125 7.46 -2.59 13.29
CA GLY A 125 7.07 -4.00 13.19
C GLY A 125 5.89 -4.37 14.09
N TYR A 126 5.95 -3.92 15.35
CA TYR A 126 5.03 -4.34 16.42
C TYR A 126 4.40 -3.19 17.21
N GLY A 127 4.54 -1.95 16.74
CA GLY A 127 4.10 -0.76 17.46
C GLY A 127 5.16 -0.21 18.40
N GLN A 128 4.85 0.95 19.01
CA GLN A 128 5.75 1.67 19.91
C GLN A 128 5.72 1.13 21.35
N THR A 129 4.77 0.24 21.66
CA THR A 129 4.54 -0.34 22.99
C THR A 129 4.44 -1.87 22.91
N GLY A 130 4.19 -2.50 24.04
CA GLY A 130 3.99 -3.95 24.11
C GLY A 130 5.28 -4.77 24.17
N PRO A 131 5.17 -6.09 24.43
CA PRO A 131 6.32 -6.96 24.74
C PRO A 131 7.23 -7.21 23.53
N TYR A 132 6.78 -6.93 22.30
CA TYR A 132 7.53 -7.18 21.06
C TYR A 132 8.10 -5.92 20.42
N ARG A 133 7.88 -4.73 21.02
CA ARG A 133 8.28 -3.45 20.44
C ARG A 133 9.75 -3.40 19.95
N ASP A 134 10.65 -4.03 20.69
CA ASP A 134 12.08 -4.00 20.41
C ASP A 134 12.54 -5.12 19.45
N ARG A 135 11.63 -6.03 19.05
CA ARG A 135 11.96 -7.09 18.09
C ARG A 135 12.16 -6.53 16.68
N PRO A 136 13.09 -7.09 15.91
CA PRO A 136 13.22 -6.76 14.50
C PRO A 136 11.96 -7.23 13.73
N GLY A 137 11.37 -6.34 12.92
CA GLY A 137 10.19 -6.64 12.12
C GLY A 137 10.27 -5.95 10.76
N PHE A 138 9.79 -6.63 9.73
CA PHE A 138 9.57 -6.11 8.38
C PHE A 138 8.18 -6.53 7.91
N GLY A 139 7.69 -5.98 6.80
CA GLY A 139 6.38 -6.30 6.24
C GLY A 139 6.11 -7.80 6.11
N ALA A 140 7.11 -8.58 5.71
CA ALA A 140 7.00 -10.04 5.62
C ALA A 140 6.69 -10.74 6.97
N ILE A 141 7.19 -10.21 8.08
CA ILE A 141 6.91 -10.71 9.43
C ILE A 141 5.51 -10.28 9.86
N GLY A 142 5.12 -9.03 9.54
CA GLY A 142 3.75 -8.53 9.73
C GLY A 142 2.72 -9.40 9.03
N GLU A 143 2.95 -9.76 7.75
CA GLU A 143 2.10 -10.67 6.99
C GLU A 143 1.96 -12.05 7.67
N ALA A 144 3.06 -12.60 8.22
CA ALA A 144 3.07 -13.90 8.86
C ALA A 144 2.34 -13.89 10.22
N MET A 145 2.66 -12.93 11.08
CA MET A 145 2.10 -12.84 12.43
C MET A 145 0.70 -12.24 12.46
N GLY A 146 0.36 -11.41 11.49
CA GLY A 146 -0.99 -10.86 11.33
C GLY A 146 -2.01 -11.85 10.75
N GLY A 147 -1.59 -13.08 10.40
CA GLY A 147 -2.48 -14.16 9.95
C GLY A 147 -2.60 -14.32 8.42
N LEU A 148 -2.22 -13.33 7.62
CA LEU A 148 -2.43 -13.34 6.17
C LEU A 148 -1.77 -14.54 5.49
N ARG A 149 -0.52 -14.87 5.87
CA ARG A 149 0.18 -16.03 5.27
C ARG A 149 -0.44 -17.37 5.65
N TYR A 150 -1.02 -17.47 6.84
CA TYR A 150 -1.66 -18.70 7.28
C TYR A 150 -2.87 -19.05 6.41
N THR A 151 -3.58 -18.03 5.92
CA THR A 151 -4.78 -18.18 5.09
C THR A 151 -4.53 -18.10 3.58
N THR A 152 -3.29 -17.81 3.14
CA THR A 152 -2.95 -17.62 1.72
C THR A 152 -2.23 -18.84 1.13
N GLY A 153 -2.73 -19.36 0.02
CA GLY A 153 -2.16 -20.46 -0.75
C GLY A 153 -3.04 -21.69 -0.83
N SER A 154 -2.54 -22.74 -1.47
CA SER A 154 -3.21 -24.05 -1.53
C SER A 154 -3.11 -24.79 -0.20
N PRO A 155 -4.13 -25.56 0.21
CA PRO A 155 -4.07 -26.40 1.42
C PRO A 155 -2.91 -27.38 1.40
N ASP A 156 -2.53 -27.91 0.24
CA ASP A 156 -1.50 -28.94 0.06
C ASP A 156 -0.09 -28.38 -0.12
N SER A 157 0.10 -27.07 0.04
CA SER A 157 1.39 -26.41 -0.12
C SER A 157 1.76 -25.60 1.13
N PRO A 158 3.04 -25.26 1.31
CA PRO A 158 3.42 -24.31 2.36
C PRO A 158 2.69 -22.97 2.21
N PRO A 159 2.47 -22.21 3.31
CA PRO A 159 1.87 -20.89 3.26
C PRO A 159 2.55 -19.99 2.23
N ALA A 160 1.76 -19.41 1.33
CA ALA A 160 2.27 -18.58 0.25
C ALA A 160 2.40 -17.11 0.68
N ARG A 161 3.30 -16.40 0.01
CA ARG A 161 3.39 -14.94 0.10
C ARG A 161 2.54 -14.30 -0.98
N VAL A 162 1.86 -13.20 -0.63
CA VAL A 162 1.32 -12.28 -1.64
C VAL A 162 2.50 -11.67 -2.42
N GLY A 163 2.38 -11.58 -3.75
CA GLY A 163 3.49 -11.21 -4.65
C GLY A 163 4.00 -9.76 -4.54
N VAL A 164 3.42 -8.96 -3.63
CA VAL A 164 3.79 -7.56 -3.34
C VAL A 164 4.03 -7.36 -1.85
N SER A 165 4.55 -6.19 -1.44
CA SER A 165 4.78 -5.83 -0.04
C SER A 165 3.48 -5.36 0.63
N ILE A 166 2.50 -6.25 0.73
CA ILE A 166 1.14 -5.90 1.17
C ILE A 166 1.11 -5.46 2.65
N GLY A 167 1.92 -6.06 3.52
CA GLY A 167 1.99 -5.65 4.93
C GLY A 167 2.46 -4.21 5.10
N ASP A 168 3.50 -3.81 4.36
CA ASP A 168 3.98 -2.43 4.33
C ASP A 168 2.92 -1.49 3.76
N THR A 169 2.22 -1.90 2.70
CA THR A 169 1.16 -1.10 2.06
C THR A 169 -0.02 -0.88 2.99
N LEU A 170 -0.49 -1.90 3.70
CA LEU A 170 -1.57 -1.78 4.68
C LEU A 170 -1.18 -0.84 5.83
N ALA A 171 0.03 -0.97 6.36
CA ALA A 171 0.52 -0.05 7.39
C ALA A 171 0.61 1.39 6.88
N SER A 172 1.04 1.59 5.62
CA SER A 172 1.06 2.91 5.00
C SER A 172 -0.34 3.53 4.91
N LEU A 173 -1.34 2.75 4.50
CA LEU A 173 -2.73 3.21 4.41
C LEU A 173 -3.27 3.60 5.80
N HIS A 174 -3.03 2.79 6.85
CA HIS A 174 -3.39 3.15 8.22
C HIS A 174 -2.63 4.40 8.69
N GLY A 175 -1.35 4.54 8.32
CA GLY A 175 -0.56 5.73 8.61
C GLY A 175 -1.16 7.00 7.97
N VAL A 176 -1.59 6.92 6.70
CA VAL A 176 -2.27 8.04 6.02
C VAL A 176 -3.61 8.36 6.66
N ILE A 177 -4.42 7.35 6.96
CA ILE A 177 -5.71 7.53 7.64
C ILE A 177 -5.49 8.23 8.99
N GLY A 178 -4.56 7.74 9.81
CA GLY A 178 -4.23 8.33 11.10
C GLY A 178 -3.69 9.76 10.98
N ALA A 179 -2.83 10.02 9.99
CA ALA A 179 -2.32 11.36 9.71
C ALA A 179 -3.46 12.33 9.37
N LEU A 180 -4.37 11.95 8.48
CA LEU A 180 -5.51 12.77 8.09
C LEU A 180 -6.47 13.04 9.25
N MET A 181 -6.75 12.03 10.10
CA MET A 181 -7.54 12.21 11.31
C MET A 181 -6.89 13.19 12.28
N SER A 182 -5.57 13.09 12.47
CA SER A 182 -4.83 14.00 13.35
C SER A 182 -4.78 15.42 12.78
N ILE A 183 -4.52 15.59 11.48
CA ILE A 183 -4.57 16.89 10.80
C ILE A 183 -5.96 17.53 10.95
N LEU A 184 -7.03 16.76 10.74
CA LEU A 184 -8.39 17.23 10.91
C LEU A 184 -8.65 17.69 12.36
N ASN A 185 -8.19 16.91 13.34
CA ASN A 185 -8.29 17.28 14.76
C ASN A 185 -7.59 18.61 15.05
N VAL A 186 -6.37 18.79 14.55
CA VAL A 186 -5.60 20.04 14.75
C VAL A 186 -6.24 21.22 14.00
N LYS A 187 -6.52 21.07 12.71
CA LYS A 187 -6.94 22.19 11.84
C LYS A 187 -8.39 22.60 12.00
N VAL A 188 -9.27 21.66 12.36
CA VAL A 188 -10.73 21.90 12.44
C VAL A 188 -11.24 21.91 13.86
N ASN A 189 -10.80 20.97 14.71
CA ASN A 189 -11.31 20.83 16.07
C ASN A 189 -10.52 21.64 17.10
N GLY A 190 -9.39 22.27 16.72
CA GLY A 190 -8.51 23.01 17.63
C GLY A 190 -7.77 22.12 18.63
N GLY A 191 -7.64 20.83 18.33
CA GLY A 191 -6.88 19.88 19.14
C GLY A 191 -5.36 20.03 18.94
N ALA A 192 -4.59 19.39 19.80
CA ALA A 192 -3.13 19.31 19.66
C ALA A 192 -2.71 18.19 18.70
N GLY A 193 -1.46 18.26 18.23
CA GLY A 193 -0.81 17.18 17.52
C GLY A 193 -0.65 15.93 18.39
N GLN A 194 -0.34 14.80 17.77
CA GLN A 194 -0.24 13.52 18.45
C GLN A 194 0.65 12.51 17.72
N VAL A 195 1.03 11.45 18.41
CA VAL A 195 1.62 10.26 17.79
C VAL A 195 0.53 9.42 17.16
N VAL A 196 0.76 8.98 15.93
CA VAL A 196 0.02 7.92 15.23
C VAL A 196 0.91 6.70 15.21
N ASP A 197 0.68 5.78 16.13
CA ASP A 197 1.42 4.51 16.25
C ASP A 197 0.82 3.48 15.30
N VAL A 198 1.63 2.97 14.36
CA VAL A 198 1.19 2.01 13.33
C VAL A 198 2.08 0.78 13.37
N SER A 199 1.50 -0.35 13.69
CA SER A 199 2.17 -1.64 13.66
C SER A 199 1.92 -2.38 12.35
N LEU A 200 2.97 -2.93 11.74
CA LEU A 200 2.86 -3.81 10.55
C LEU A 200 1.98 -5.04 10.85
N VAL A 201 2.15 -5.66 12.02
CA VAL A 201 1.36 -6.83 12.45
C VAL A 201 -0.10 -6.48 12.61
N GLU A 202 -0.41 -5.37 13.31
CA GLU A 202 -1.79 -4.94 13.56
C GLU A 202 -2.48 -4.48 12.28
N SER A 203 -1.75 -3.84 11.38
CA SER A 203 -2.29 -3.41 10.08
C SER A 203 -2.72 -4.58 9.21
N VAL A 204 -1.96 -5.68 9.22
CA VAL A 204 -2.34 -6.92 8.55
C VAL A 204 -3.50 -7.59 9.29
N PHE A 205 -3.42 -7.69 10.62
CA PHE A 205 -4.47 -8.32 11.43
C PHE A 205 -5.82 -7.62 11.29
N ASN A 206 -5.84 -6.31 11.17
CA ASN A 206 -7.07 -5.50 11.04
C ASN A 206 -7.93 -5.87 9.83
N VAL A 207 -7.33 -6.42 8.76
CA VAL A 207 -8.04 -6.80 7.53
C VAL A 207 -8.37 -8.30 7.47
N MET A 208 -8.19 -9.04 8.57
CA MET A 208 -8.40 -10.49 8.61
C MET A 208 -9.85 -10.90 8.91
N GLU A 209 -10.81 -10.01 8.66
CA GLU A 209 -12.26 -10.29 8.76
C GLU A 209 -12.69 -10.86 10.12
N SER A 210 -13.47 -11.95 10.11
CA SER A 210 -14.11 -12.57 11.27
C SER A 210 -13.29 -13.71 11.91
N LEU A 211 -11.99 -13.84 11.61
CA LEU A 211 -11.18 -14.95 12.11
C LEU A 211 -11.22 -15.09 13.64
N VAL A 212 -11.16 -13.96 14.35
CA VAL A 212 -11.14 -13.97 15.83
C VAL A 212 -12.47 -14.42 16.41
N PRO A 213 -13.63 -13.83 16.06
CA PRO A 213 -14.91 -14.29 16.58
C PRO A 213 -15.28 -15.73 16.13
N GLU A 214 -14.86 -16.17 14.95
CA GLU A 214 -15.03 -17.58 14.53
C GLU A 214 -14.26 -18.54 15.44
N TYR A 215 -13.02 -18.21 15.74
CA TYR A 215 -12.22 -19.00 16.66
C TYR A 215 -12.74 -18.95 18.10
N ASP A 216 -13.06 -17.77 18.61
CA ASP A 216 -13.48 -17.58 19.99
C ASP A 216 -14.82 -18.28 20.29
N LEU A 217 -15.79 -18.15 19.39
CA LEU A 217 -17.13 -18.69 19.57
C LEU A 217 -17.28 -20.15 19.14
N LEU A 218 -16.61 -20.53 18.04
CA LEU A 218 -16.83 -21.83 17.39
C LEU A 218 -15.61 -22.75 17.45
N GLY A 219 -14.44 -22.25 17.87
CA GLY A 219 -13.18 -22.99 17.83
C GLY A 219 -12.63 -23.20 16.41
N GLU A 220 -13.18 -22.48 15.42
CA GLU A 220 -12.78 -22.67 14.03
C GLU A 220 -11.46 -21.97 13.72
N ILE A 221 -10.57 -22.68 13.07
CA ILE A 221 -9.30 -22.16 12.56
C ILE A 221 -9.35 -22.15 11.04
N ARG A 222 -9.61 -20.96 10.46
CA ARG A 222 -9.64 -20.77 9.01
C ARG A 222 -8.27 -21.04 8.41
N THR A 223 -8.19 -21.95 7.44
CA THR A 223 -6.97 -22.35 6.77
C THR A 223 -6.94 -21.92 5.31
N ARG A 224 -5.89 -22.28 4.59
CA ARG A 224 -5.74 -22.02 3.15
C ARG A 224 -6.77 -22.81 2.33
N THR A 225 -7.39 -22.15 1.36
CA THR A 225 -8.43 -22.72 0.49
C THR A 225 -8.11 -22.54 -1.01
N GLY A 226 -6.87 -22.19 -1.35
CA GLY A 226 -6.50 -21.93 -2.74
C GLY A 226 -7.16 -20.66 -3.28
N GLY A 227 -7.92 -20.80 -4.35
CA GLY A 227 -8.66 -19.70 -4.96
C GLY A 227 -10.08 -19.51 -4.42
N ALA A 228 -10.56 -20.40 -3.54
CA ALA A 228 -11.90 -20.32 -2.99
C ALA A 228 -11.98 -19.34 -1.80
N LEU A 229 -13.12 -18.66 -1.68
CA LEU A 229 -13.44 -17.87 -0.50
C LEU A 229 -14.16 -18.77 0.52
N PRO A 230 -13.60 -18.97 1.73
CA PRO A 230 -14.19 -19.84 2.73
C PRO A 230 -15.61 -19.43 3.11
N GLY A 231 -16.52 -20.40 3.17
CA GLY A 231 -17.91 -20.19 3.57
C GLY A 231 -18.78 -19.39 2.59
N ILE A 232 -18.27 -19.04 1.41
CA ILE A 232 -18.99 -18.28 0.37
C ILE A 232 -18.90 -19.04 -0.95
N THR A 233 -20.00 -19.68 -1.37
CA THR A 233 -19.99 -20.64 -2.50
C THR A 233 -21.09 -20.36 -3.53
N PRO A 234 -20.73 -20.45 -4.86
CA PRO A 234 -19.41 -20.59 -5.43
C PRO A 234 -18.69 -19.24 -5.53
N SER A 235 -17.43 -19.21 -5.12
CA SER A 235 -16.50 -18.10 -5.34
C SER A 235 -15.10 -18.70 -5.42
N ASN A 236 -14.58 -18.93 -6.63
CA ASN A 236 -13.33 -19.66 -6.84
C ASN A 236 -12.68 -19.31 -8.18
N THR A 237 -11.50 -19.86 -8.39
CA THR A 237 -10.71 -19.78 -9.63
C THR A 237 -10.77 -21.11 -10.37
N TYR A 238 -11.15 -21.07 -11.64
CA TYR A 238 -11.34 -22.28 -12.46
C TYR A 238 -10.42 -22.26 -13.68
N PRO A 239 -9.76 -23.40 -14.02
CA PRO A 239 -8.92 -23.50 -15.21
C PRO A 239 -9.76 -23.53 -16.48
N THR A 240 -9.18 -23.05 -17.59
CA THR A 240 -9.78 -23.03 -18.93
C THR A 240 -9.00 -23.89 -19.91
N GLN A 241 -9.58 -24.16 -21.10
CA GLN A 241 -9.00 -25.03 -22.14
C GLN A 241 -7.66 -24.50 -22.68
N ASP A 242 -7.51 -23.19 -22.74
CA ASP A 242 -6.31 -22.48 -23.24
C ASP A 242 -5.17 -22.34 -22.22
N GLY A 243 -5.28 -23.01 -21.07
CA GLY A 243 -4.30 -22.96 -19.98
C GLY A 243 -4.38 -21.71 -19.12
N GLY A 244 -5.40 -20.87 -19.32
CA GLY A 244 -5.71 -19.71 -18.49
C GLY A 244 -6.58 -20.06 -17.29
N TYR A 245 -7.05 -19.03 -16.62
CA TYR A 245 -7.94 -19.13 -15.45
C TYR A 245 -9.03 -18.06 -15.49
N VAL A 246 -10.21 -18.43 -15.04
CA VAL A 246 -11.33 -17.51 -14.81
C VAL A 246 -11.72 -17.51 -13.34
N VAL A 247 -11.88 -16.33 -12.75
CA VAL A 247 -12.48 -16.17 -11.42
C VAL A 247 -13.98 -16.00 -11.60
N ILE A 248 -14.79 -16.78 -10.87
CA ILE A 248 -16.25 -16.71 -10.92
C ILE A 248 -16.78 -16.49 -9.51
N ALA A 249 -17.60 -15.43 -9.33
CA ALA A 249 -18.25 -15.09 -8.07
C ALA A 249 -19.76 -15.23 -8.20
N GLY A 250 -20.24 -16.48 -8.07
CA GLY A 250 -21.67 -16.84 -8.21
C GLY A 250 -22.41 -17.00 -6.89
N ASN A 251 -22.01 -16.29 -5.85
CA ASN A 251 -22.33 -16.61 -4.46
C ASN A 251 -23.66 -16.07 -3.93
N SER A 252 -24.29 -15.05 -4.53
CA SER A 252 -25.64 -14.64 -4.15
C SER A 252 -26.69 -15.55 -4.81
N ASP A 253 -27.85 -15.73 -4.15
CA ASP A 253 -28.87 -16.66 -4.66
C ASP A 253 -29.35 -16.34 -6.08
N PRO A 254 -29.58 -15.07 -6.48
CA PRO A 254 -29.93 -14.75 -7.85
C PRO A 254 -28.79 -15.03 -8.85
N ILE A 255 -27.55 -14.71 -8.47
CA ILE A 255 -26.38 -14.92 -9.34
C ILE A 255 -26.10 -16.42 -9.48
N PHE A 256 -26.19 -17.18 -8.40
CA PHE A 256 -26.06 -18.65 -8.46
C PHE A 256 -27.02 -19.27 -9.46
N ARG A 257 -28.31 -18.90 -9.43
CA ARG A 257 -29.28 -19.41 -10.39
C ARG A 257 -28.94 -19.05 -11.83
N ARG A 258 -28.50 -17.82 -12.08
CA ARG A 258 -28.05 -17.41 -13.42
C ARG A 258 -26.80 -18.18 -13.86
N LEU A 259 -25.84 -18.35 -12.99
CA LEU A 259 -24.64 -19.16 -13.24
C LEU A 259 -25.00 -20.59 -13.61
N MET A 260 -25.80 -21.26 -12.80
CA MET A 260 -26.20 -22.65 -13.09
C MET A 260 -26.93 -22.79 -14.43
N LYS A 261 -27.82 -21.86 -14.76
CA LYS A 261 -28.48 -21.82 -16.07
C LYS A 261 -27.50 -21.60 -17.22
N ALA A 262 -26.57 -20.64 -17.05
CA ALA A 262 -25.56 -20.31 -18.06
C ALA A 262 -24.62 -21.48 -18.37
N ILE A 263 -24.28 -22.28 -17.36
CA ILE A 263 -23.40 -23.44 -17.55
C ILE A 263 -24.17 -24.74 -17.93
N GLY A 264 -25.49 -24.63 -18.21
CA GLY A 264 -26.29 -25.76 -18.64
C GLY A 264 -26.73 -26.72 -17.53
N ARG A 265 -26.79 -26.24 -16.28
CA ARG A 265 -27.23 -27.00 -15.09
C ARG A 265 -28.44 -26.35 -14.40
N PRO A 266 -29.57 -26.21 -15.14
CA PRO A 266 -30.80 -25.68 -14.55
C PRO A 266 -31.33 -26.56 -13.40
N ASP A 267 -31.01 -27.84 -13.38
CA ASP A 267 -31.32 -28.77 -12.29
C ASP A 267 -30.73 -28.28 -10.95
N LEU A 268 -29.49 -27.80 -10.93
CA LEU A 268 -28.86 -27.25 -9.73
C LEU A 268 -29.42 -25.88 -9.36
N ALA A 269 -29.87 -25.09 -10.33
CA ALA A 269 -30.48 -23.80 -10.07
C ALA A 269 -31.80 -23.91 -9.27
N GLU A 270 -32.52 -25.02 -9.44
CA GLU A 270 -33.83 -25.28 -8.79
C GLU A 270 -33.71 -26.26 -7.62
N ASP A 271 -32.54 -26.85 -7.38
CA ASP A 271 -32.32 -27.81 -6.28
C ASP A 271 -32.53 -27.15 -4.91
N PRO A 272 -33.44 -27.68 -4.07
CA PRO A 272 -33.70 -27.13 -2.75
C PRO A 272 -32.46 -27.04 -1.84
N ARG A 273 -31.49 -27.93 -2.02
CA ARG A 273 -30.24 -27.93 -1.25
C ARG A 273 -29.37 -26.73 -1.55
N MET A 274 -29.49 -26.11 -2.75
CA MET A 274 -28.69 -25.00 -3.24
C MET A 274 -29.32 -23.62 -2.99
N ARG A 275 -30.49 -23.56 -2.34
CA ARG A 275 -31.26 -22.33 -2.15
C ARG A 275 -30.54 -21.28 -1.26
N SER A 276 -29.71 -21.73 -0.33
CA SER A 276 -28.95 -20.85 0.57
C SER A 276 -27.45 -21.02 0.37
N ASN A 277 -26.68 -20.03 0.80
CA ASN A 277 -25.22 -20.12 0.81
C ASN A 277 -24.71 -21.31 1.64
N ASP A 278 -25.33 -21.58 2.79
CA ASP A 278 -24.94 -22.70 3.66
C ASP A 278 -25.10 -24.04 2.93
N GLY A 279 -26.23 -24.22 2.25
CA GLY A 279 -26.48 -25.44 1.44
C GLY A 279 -25.46 -25.58 0.33
N ARG A 280 -25.11 -24.48 -0.36
CA ARG A 280 -24.07 -24.48 -1.40
C ARG A 280 -22.69 -24.78 -0.82
N SER A 281 -22.36 -24.23 0.34
CA SER A 281 -21.07 -24.45 1.00
C SER A 281 -20.89 -25.90 1.45
N GLN A 282 -21.96 -26.57 1.88
CA GLN A 282 -21.92 -28.02 2.17
C GLN A 282 -21.69 -28.88 0.92
N HIS A 283 -21.97 -28.34 -0.28
CA HIS A 283 -21.79 -29.02 -1.56
C HIS A 283 -20.71 -28.35 -2.43
N ALA A 284 -19.79 -27.57 -1.82
CA ALA A 284 -18.80 -26.75 -2.54
C ALA A 284 -17.97 -27.57 -3.53
N ALA A 285 -17.43 -28.72 -3.12
CA ALA A 285 -16.60 -29.56 -3.99
C ALA A 285 -17.37 -30.05 -5.24
N MET A 286 -18.63 -30.39 -5.09
CA MET A 286 -19.49 -30.80 -6.24
C MET A 286 -19.75 -29.61 -7.17
N LEU A 287 -20.08 -28.46 -6.63
CA LEU A 287 -20.31 -27.24 -7.42
C LEU A 287 -19.04 -26.79 -8.15
N ASP A 288 -17.90 -26.79 -7.47
CA ASP A 288 -16.61 -26.46 -8.07
C ASP A 288 -16.22 -27.44 -9.18
N GLY A 289 -16.53 -28.73 -9.01
CA GLY A 289 -16.34 -29.75 -10.05
C GLY A 289 -17.15 -29.43 -11.31
N VAL A 290 -18.46 -29.18 -11.15
CA VAL A 290 -19.37 -28.88 -12.27
C VAL A 290 -18.95 -27.59 -13.00
N ILE A 291 -18.63 -26.54 -12.27
CA ILE A 291 -18.17 -25.26 -12.85
C ILE A 291 -16.81 -25.45 -13.54
N GLY A 292 -15.88 -26.18 -12.88
CA GLY A 292 -14.56 -26.47 -13.43
C GLY A 292 -14.61 -27.30 -14.71
N ASP A 293 -15.50 -28.28 -14.82
CA ASP A 293 -15.67 -29.05 -16.06
C ASP A 293 -16.25 -28.19 -17.19
N TRP A 294 -17.17 -27.29 -16.87
CA TRP A 294 -17.72 -26.35 -17.84
C TRP A 294 -16.63 -25.36 -18.34
N SER A 295 -15.79 -24.82 -17.44
CA SER A 295 -14.74 -23.86 -17.80
C SER A 295 -13.59 -24.50 -18.58
N LYS A 296 -13.18 -25.72 -18.23
CA LYS A 296 -12.13 -26.49 -18.96
C LYS A 296 -12.47 -26.79 -20.40
N ALA A 297 -13.75 -26.78 -20.77
CA ALA A 297 -14.23 -26.99 -22.14
C ALA A 297 -14.27 -25.70 -22.98
N ARG A 298 -13.74 -24.56 -22.45
CA ARG A 298 -13.82 -23.24 -23.06
C ARG A 298 -12.50 -22.47 -22.93
N SER A 299 -12.25 -21.55 -23.87
CA SER A 299 -11.24 -20.51 -23.68
C SER A 299 -11.67 -19.55 -22.57
N VAL A 300 -10.73 -18.76 -22.03
CA VAL A 300 -11.07 -17.69 -21.07
C VAL A 300 -12.08 -16.72 -21.68
N ASP A 301 -11.91 -16.34 -22.95
CA ASP A 301 -12.78 -15.37 -23.63
C ASP A 301 -14.20 -15.91 -23.82
N ASP A 302 -14.35 -17.16 -24.25
CA ASP A 302 -15.67 -17.80 -24.40
C ASP A 302 -16.38 -17.95 -23.06
N ALA A 303 -15.64 -18.30 -22.01
CA ALA A 303 -16.20 -18.42 -20.67
C ALA A 303 -16.69 -17.07 -20.15
N LEU A 304 -15.88 -16.01 -20.29
CA LEU A 304 -16.25 -14.67 -19.88
C LEU A 304 -17.43 -14.13 -20.67
N ALA A 305 -17.45 -14.30 -21.99
CA ALA A 305 -18.59 -13.88 -22.82
C ALA A 305 -19.91 -14.56 -22.41
N ALA A 306 -19.87 -15.86 -22.11
CA ALA A 306 -21.06 -16.59 -21.66
C ALA A 306 -21.55 -16.14 -20.28
N LEU A 307 -20.64 -15.82 -19.36
CA LEU A 307 -20.96 -15.36 -18.01
C LEU A 307 -21.46 -13.90 -18.00
N ASP A 308 -20.86 -13.05 -18.82
CA ASP A 308 -21.28 -11.65 -18.99
C ASP A 308 -22.71 -11.58 -19.58
N ALA A 309 -22.99 -12.36 -20.62
CA ALA A 309 -24.33 -12.47 -21.21
C ALA A 309 -25.41 -12.96 -20.21
N ALA A 310 -24.98 -13.66 -19.16
CA ALA A 310 -25.87 -14.13 -18.08
C ALA A 310 -25.86 -13.19 -16.84
N ASP A 311 -25.18 -12.06 -16.91
CA ASP A 311 -25.00 -11.13 -15.79
C ASP A 311 -24.43 -11.83 -14.53
N VAL A 312 -23.41 -12.67 -14.73
CA VAL A 312 -22.66 -13.37 -13.67
C VAL A 312 -21.28 -12.74 -13.50
N PRO A 313 -20.93 -12.23 -12.32
CA PRO A 313 -19.62 -11.66 -12.08
C PRO A 313 -18.50 -12.68 -12.30
N ALA A 314 -17.64 -12.40 -13.27
CA ALA A 314 -16.48 -13.21 -13.59
C ALA A 314 -15.33 -12.32 -14.08
N GLY A 315 -14.11 -12.80 -13.99
CA GLY A 315 -12.95 -12.04 -14.42
C GLY A 315 -11.77 -12.92 -14.80
N ARG A 316 -10.94 -12.40 -15.72
CA ARG A 316 -9.65 -12.97 -16.07
C ARG A 316 -8.63 -12.58 -14.98
N ILE A 317 -7.68 -13.46 -14.71
CA ILE A 317 -6.51 -13.11 -13.89
C ILE A 317 -5.51 -12.39 -14.78
N TYR A 318 -5.36 -11.09 -14.56
CA TYR A 318 -4.49 -10.22 -15.36
C TYR A 318 -3.02 -10.33 -14.99
N SER A 319 -2.17 -10.46 -16.00
CA SER A 319 -0.76 -10.10 -15.93
C SER A 319 -0.58 -8.58 -16.07
N VAL A 320 0.64 -8.08 -15.82
CA VAL A 320 0.94 -6.65 -16.06
C VAL A 320 0.79 -6.27 -17.55
N ALA A 321 1.01 -7.19 -18.49
CA ALA A 321 0.79 -6.97 -19.90
C ALA A 321 -0.69 -6.76 -20.22
N ASP A 322 -1.57 -7.57 -19.63
CA ASP A 322 -3.02 -7.43 -19.75
C ASP A 322 -3.49 -6.08 -19.20
N ILE A 323 -3.01 -5.71 -17.98
CA ILE A 323 -3.34 -4.42 -17.35
C ILE A 323 -2.97 -3.24 -18.25
N VAL A 324 -1.76 -3.25 -18.83
CA VAL A 324 -1.28 -2.16 -19.69
C VAL A 324 -2.06 -2.06 -21.01
N ALA A 325 -2.54 -3.18 -21.53
CA ALA A 325 -3.32 -3.24 -22.78
C ALA A 325 -4.82 -2.97 -22.57
N ASP A 326 -5.32 -3.09 -21.34
CA ASP A 326 -6.74 -3.04 -21.05
C ASP A 326 -7.33 -1.62 -21.23
N PRO A 327 -8.38 -1.44 -22.04
CA PRO A 327 -8.96 -0.14 -22.32
C PRO A 327 -9.62 0.51 -21.10
N HIS A 328 -10.08 -0.26 -20.11
CA HIS A 328 -10.67 0.27 -18.88
C HIS A 328 -9.60 0.97 -18.03
N TYR A 329 -8.41 0.35 -17.88
CA TYR A 329 -7.29 0.97 -17.18
C TYR A 329 -6.82 2.27 -17.86
N GLN A 330 -6.80 2.28 -19.20
CA GLN A 330 -6.46 3.47 -19.97
C GLN A 330 -7.53 4.57 -19.80
N ALA A 331 -8.80 4.24 -19.99
CA ALA A 331 -9.91 5.19 -19.85
C ALA A 331 -10.05 5.77 -18.44
N ARG A 332 -9.50 5.08 -17.44
CA ARG A 332 -9.47 5.55 -16.05
C ARG A 332 -8.15 6.21 -15.64
N ASP A 333 -7.28 6.53 -16.58
CA ASP A 333 -5.97 7.12 -16.31
C ASP A 333 -5.16 6.32 -15.27
N MET A 334 -5.25 4.98 -15.33
CA MET A 334 -4.48 4.12 -14.45
C MET A 334 -3.13 3.72 -15.04
N ILE A 335 -2.89 4.06 -16.30
CA ILE A 335 -1.60 3.94 -16.98
C ILE A 335 -1.20 5.34 -17.45
N LEU A 336 -0.22 5.93 -16.77
CA LEU A 336 0.31 7.25 -17.07
C LEU A 336 1.63 7.14 -17.82
N GLU A 337 1.83 8.00 -18.82
CA GLU A 337 3.16 8.18 -19.42
C GLU A 337 4.01 9.08 -18.52
N ALA A 338 5.26 8.72 -18.33
CA ALA A 338 6.22 9.46 -17.51
C ALA A 338 7.57 9.50 -18.22
N GLU A 339 8.28 10.60 -18.04
CA GLU A 339 9.65 10.74 -18.53
C GLU A 339 10.63 10.58 -17.37
N LEU A 340 11.61 9.71 -17.56
CA LEU A 340 12.72 9.50 -16.64
C LEU A 340 13.94 10.32 -17.08
N PRO A 341 14.95 10.51 -16.19
CA PRO A 341 16.19 11.17 -16.57
C PRO A 341 16.80 10.56 -17.84
N GLY A 342 17.26 11.44 -18.75
CA GLY A 342 17.74 11.03 -20.07
C GLY A 342 16.67 10.93 -21.16
N GLY A 343 15.42 11.35 -20.88
CA GLY A 343 14.33 11.39 -21.86
C GLY A 343 13.64 10.05 -22.10
N THR A 344 13.91 9.04 -21.28
CA THR A 344 13.29 7.71 -21.42
C THR A 344 11.83 7.76 -21.02
N GLN A 345 10.94 7.41 -21.93
CA GLN A 345 9.50 7.29 -21.66
C GLN A 345 9.19 5.95 -20.98
N VAL A 346 8.37 5.98 -19.94
CA VAL A 346 7.97 4.78 -19.20
C VAL A 346 6.50 4.91 -18.75
N LYS A 347 5.79 3.79 -18.71
CA LYS A 347 4.45 3.72 -18.16
C LYS A 347 4.50 3.54 -16.64
N MET A 348 3.69 4.33 -15.94
CA MET A 348 3.60 4.33 -14.48
C MET A 348 2.15 4.16 -14.04
N PRO A 349 1.89 3.56 -12.86
CA PRO A 349 0.53 3.49 -12.31
C PRO A 349 -0.06 4.88 -12.07
N GLY A 350 -1.35 5.03 -12.36
CA GLY A 350 -2.16 6.19 -12.03
C GLY A 350 -2.37 6.40 -10.54
N ILE A 351 -3.18 7.39 -10.18
CA ILE A 351 -3.44 7.79 -8.80
C ILE A 351 -4.82 7.32 -8.37
N VAL A 352 -4.90 6.82 -7.15
CA VAL A 352 -6.15 6.45 -6.48
C VAL A 352 -6.18 7.04 -5.06
N PRO A 353 -7.39 7.43 -4.56
CA PRO A 353 -8.70 7.46 -5.23
C PRO A 353 -8.84 8.57 -6.28
N LYS A 354 -9.90 8.53 -7.09
CA LYS A 354 -10.25 9.60 -8.02
C LYS A 354 -11.16 10.62 -7.32
N LEU A 355 -10.63 11.79 -6.99
CA LEU A 355 -11.41 12.89 -6.41
C LEU A 355 -11.92 13.80 -7.55
N SER A 356 -13.23 14.00 -7.65
CA SER A 356 -13.84 14.75 -8.77
C SER A 356 -13.52 16.23 -8.76
N GLY A 357 -13.41 16.85 -7.58
CA GLY A 357 -13.14 18.28 -7.43
C GLY A 357 -11.66 18.64 -7.27
N THR A 358 -10.87 17.75 -6.68
CA THR A 358 -9.45 17.96 -6.35
C THR A 358 -8.61 16.72 -6.68
N PRO A 359 -8.49 16.36 -7.98
CA PRO A 359 -7.81 15.14 -8.39
C PRO A 359 -6.33 15.14 -7.97
N GLY A 360 -5.81 13.97 -7.67
CA GLY A 360 -4.38 13.78 -7.48
C GLY A 360 -3.61 14.02 -8.79
N ALA A 361 -2.35 14.46 -8.68
CA ALA A 361 -1.50 14.75 -9.83
C ALA A 361 -0.06 14.25 -9.62
N VAL A 362 0.57 13.77 -10.70
CA VAL A 362 2.01 13.54 -10.75
C VAL A 362 2.66 14.79 -11.36
N ARG A 363 3.47 15.49 -10.58
CA ARG A 363 4.17 16.72 -11.00
C ARG A 363 5.59 16.42 -11.47
N TRP A 364 6.27 15.47 -10.82
CA TRP A 364 7.58 14.94 -11.19
C TRP A 364 7.77 13.54 -10.62
N GLN A 365 8.70 12.80 -11.18
CA GLN A 365 9.10 11.47 -10.72
C GLN A 365 10.09 11.56 -9.55
N GLY A 366 10.44 10.42 -8.94
CA GLY A 366 11.43 10.40 -7.85
C GLY A 366 12.72 11.12 -8.24
N PRO A 367 13.13 12.14 -7.47
CA PRO A 367 14.26 13.01 -7.81
C PRO A 367 15.62 12.34 -7.56
N ALA A 368 16.68 12.95 -8.09
CA ALA A 368 18.06 12.59 -7.72
C ALA A 368 18.29 12.84 -6.22
N LEU A 369 19.27 12.16 -5.64
CA LEU A 369 19.65 12.32 -4.23
C LEU A 369 20.09 13.76 -3.97
N GLY A 370 19.47 14.40 -2.98
CA GLY A 370 19.81 15.77 -2.58
C GLY A 370 19.39 16.85 -3.57
N ALA A 371 18.62 16.53 -4.62
CA ALA A 371 18.27 17.50 -5.67
C ALA A 371 17.61 18.79 -5.17
N HIS A 372 17.08 18.78 -3.94
CA HIS A 372 16.39 19.93 -3.37
C HIS A 372 17.06 20.44 -2.10
N THR A 373 18.29 19.96 -1.77
CA THR A 373 18.97 20.32 -0.51
C THR A 373 19.10 21.84 -0.38
N ASP A 374 19.69 22.51 -1.36
CA ASP A 374 19.95 23.96 -1.31
C ASP A 374 18.66 24.77 -1.22
N ALA A 375 17.67 24.41 -2.03
CA ALA A 375 16.39 25.12 -2.04
C ALA A 375 15.66 25.02 -0.68
N VAL A 376 15.63 23.81 -0.10
CA VAL A 376 14.99 23.59 1.21
C VAL A 376 15.75 24.28 2.34
N LEU A 377 17.08 24.30 2.30
CA LEU A 377 17.89 25.01 3.28
C LEU A 377 17.73 26.53 3.14
N ALA A 378 17.63 27.06 1.93
CA ALA A 378 17.33 28.46 1.68
C ALA A 378 15.94 28.86 2.23
N ASP A 379 14.93 27.99 2.07
CA ASP A 379 13.59 28.17 2.67
C ASP A 379 13.63 28.20 4.22
N LEU A 380 14.64 27.57 4.84
CA LEU A 380 14.93 27.70 6.27
C LEU A 380 15.68 28.99 6.65
N GLY A 381 15.98 29.86 5.69
CA GLY A 381 16.68 31.12 5.90
C GLY A 381 18.21 31.01 5.92
N LEU A 382 18.79 29.93 5.42
CA LEU A 382 20.23 29.78 5.27
C LEU A 382 20.69 30.40 3.94
N ASP A 383 21.70 31.24 3.98
CA ASP A 383 22.32 31.77 2.77
C ASP A 383 23.31 30.75 2.15
N ALA A 384 23.80 31.05 0.95
CA ALA A 384 24.70 30.16 0.22
C ALA A 384 26.01 29.87 1.00
N THR A 385 26.50 30.81 1.79
CA THR A 385 27.73 30.67 2.61
C THR A 385 27.48 29.67 3.75
N ALA A 386 26.36 29.79 4.44
CA ALA A 386 25.96 28.87 5.50
C ALA A 386 25.73 27.45 4.96
N ILE A 387 25.08 27.32 3.78
CA ILE A 387 24.87 26.02 3.12
C ILE A 387 26.21 25.38 2.73
N GLN A 388 27.14 26.16 2.19
CA GLN A 388 28.49 25.67 1.87
C GLN A 388 29.26 25.22 3.12
N THR A 389 29.16 25.95 4.23
CA THR A 389 29.75 25.56 5.52
C THR A 389 29.22 24.21 6.01
N LEU A 390 27.91 23.99 5.91
CA LEU A 390 27.29 22.70 6.25
C LEU A 390 27.75 21.55 5.36
N ARG A 391 28.01 21.87 4.09
CA ARG A 391 28.52 20.89 3.11
C ARG A 391 29.97 20.51 3.41
N ASP A 392 30.82 21.51 3.73
CA ASP A 392 32.23 21.32 4.12
C ASP A 392 32.35 20.54 5.44
N ALA A 393 31.39 20.72 6.36
CA ALA A 393 31.27 19.94 7.60
C ALA A 393 30.70 18.54 7.42
N GLY A 394 30.28 18.16 6.22
CA GLY A 394 29.66 16.85 5.94
C GLY A 394 28.27 16.67 6.56
N ALA A 395 27.59 17.74 6.91
CA ALA A 395 26.23 17.73 7.43
C ALA A 395 25.18 17.57 6.31
N VAL A 396 25.47 18.09 5.12
CA VAL A 396 24.61 17.98 3.92
C VAL A 396 25.44 17.68 2.67
N LYS A 397 24.76 17.27 1.59
CA LYS A 397 25.37 17.06 0.28
C LYS A 397 24.66 17.88 -0.78
#